data_75e8d97692c8ae195218adf8a1f49eaa
#
_entry.id   75e8d97692c8ae195218adf8a1f49eaa
#
_cell.length_a   1.000
_cell.length_b   1.000
_cell.length_c   1.000
_cell.angle_alpha   90.00
_cell.angle_beta   90.00
_cell.angle_gamma   90.00
#
_symmetry.space_group_name_H-M   'P 1'
#
loop_
_entity.id
_entity.type
_entity.pdbx_description
1 polymer ?
#
loop_
_entity_poly.entity_id
_entity_poly.type
_entity_poly.pdbx_seq_one_letter_code
_entity_poly.pdbx_strand_id
1 'polypeptide(L)'
;MYERPDVPKLSANRNVIAAAVIAVVFVSVALLVTHLWRLANEHSKLGSSKLSDAIAAATVSPDAIAQVAEAAGVTPTGDTVEVVAFLVTADDDEKTLTGLNLAAIDDTQEKAALVSVPIDARVGTATASLASVYASGGAKGVTSQLAAGAVPVSHVVVMTESGWGAFMEAAQSGASALKRSATRLLDGIVLSDLDAQGLLDIGQRAASAGISADSVVGVPTAEASDAAGTYQQVDSAQLALAIGTMA
;
A
#
# COMPACT_ATOMS: atom_id res chain seq x y z
N MET A 1 -13.85 -69.75 -34.70
CA MET A 1 -13.49 -68.43 -34.12
C MET A 1 -12.66 -67.70 -35.18
N TYR A 2 -13.21 -66.71 -35.87
CA TYR A 2 -12.57 -66.05 -37.00
C TYR A 2 -11.67 -64.92 -36.39
N GLU A 3 -10.34 -65.14 -36.46
CA GLU A 3 -9.37 -64.06 -36.12
C GLU A 3 -9.28 -63.15 -37.34
N ARG A 4 -9.62 -61.87 -37.16
CA ARG A 4 -9.43 -60.81 -38.18
C ARG A 4 -7.94 -60.47 -38.26
N PRO A 5 -7.26 -60.65 -39.38
CA PRO A 5 -5.81 -60.44 -39.53
C PRO A 5 -5.38 -58.97 -39.56
N ASP A 6 -6.32 -58.02 -39.58
CA ASP A 6 -6.06 -56.61 -39.85
C ASP A 6 -5.97 -55.72 -38.59
N VAL A 7 -6.06 -56.30 -37.39
CA VAL A 7 -5.94 -55.49 -36.18
C VAL A 7 -4.47 -55.39 -35.78
N PRO A 8 -3.84 -54.21 -35.85
CA PRO A 8 -2.47 -54.04 -35.40
C PRO A 8 -2.33 -54.46 -33.96
N LYS A 9 -1.41 -55.38 -33.64
CA LYS A 9 -1.13 -55.75 -32.24
C LYS A 9 -0.69 -54.51 -31.47
N LEU A 10 -1.46 -54.14 -30.48
CA LEU A 10 -1.15 -53.01 -29.60
C LEU A 10 0.19 -53.30 -28.92
N SER A 11 1.15 -52.33 -29.02
CA SER A 11 2.46 -52.47 -28.38
C SER A 11 2.31 -52.58 -26.85
N ALA A 12 3.07 -53.50 -26.23
CA ALA A 12 3.03 -53.71 -24.76
C ALA A 12 3.29 -52.42 -23.95
N ASN A 13 3.99 -51.47 -24.56
CA ASN A 13 4.38 -50.20 -23.89
C ASN A 13 3.40 -49.05 -24.13
N ARG A 14 2.28 -49.26 -24.81
CA ARG A 14 1.32 -48.20 -25.16
C ARG A 14 0.82 -47.47 -23.96
N ASN A 15 0.52 -48.16 -22.85
CA ASN A 15 0.02 -47.53 -21.63
C ASN A 15 1.11 -46.72 -20.92
N VAL A 16 2.37 -47.16 -21.00
CA VAL A 16 3.52 -46.44 -20.44
C VAL A 16 3.78 -45.18 -21.25
N ILE A 17 3.73 -45.27 -22.58
CA ILE A 17 3.89 -44.10 -23.46
C ILE A 17 2.74 -43.10 -23.24
N ALA A 18 1.49 -43.58 -23.15
CA ALA A 18 0.35 -42.71 -22.87
C ALA A 18 0.48 -42.02 -21.51
N ALA A 19 0.89 -42.74 -20.45
CA ALA A 19 1.12 -42.18 -19.13
C ALA A 19 2.25 -41.15 -19.16
N ALA A 20 3.34 -41.38 -19.86
CA ALA A 20 4.45 -40.46 -20.02
C ALA A 20 4.02 -39.18 -20.76
N VAL A 21 3.26 -39.29 -21.83
CA VAL A 21 2.73 -38.14 -22.59
C VAL A 21 1.78 -37.30 -21.69
N ILE A 22 0.88 -37.96 -20.96
CA ILE A 22 -0.03 -37.28 -20.02
C ILE A 22 0.76 -36.55 -18.93
N ALA A 23 1.79 -37.20 -18.37
CA ALA A 23 2.63 -36.56 -17.33
C ALA A 23 3.37 -35.34 -17.90
N VAL A 24 3.93 -35.39 -19.07
CA VAL A 24 4.60 -34.27 -19.75
C VAL A 24 3.61 -33.12 -19.99
N VAL A 25 2.41 -33.42 -20.48
CA VAL A 25 1.37 -32.40 -20.70
C VAL A 25 0.96 -31.77 -19.39
N PHE A 26 0.74 -32.55 -18.31
CA PHE A 26 0.39 -32.01 -17.00
C PHE A 26 1.49 -31.10 -16.43
N VAL A 27 2.74 -31.50 -16.50
CA VAL A 27 3.88 -30.68 -16.08
C VAL A 27 3.97 -29.39 -16.90
N SER A 28 3.81 -29.49 -18.23
CA SER A 28 3.84 -28.32 -19.12
C SER A 28 2.71 -27.32 -18.81
N VAL A 29 1.48 -27.82 -18.57
CA VAL A 29 0.33 -27.00 -18.20
C VAL A 29 0.56 -26.37 -16.82
N ALA A 30 1.06 -27.13 -15.83
CA ALA A 30 1.36 -26.60 -14.51
C ALA A 30 2.42 -25.48 -14.55
N LEU A 31 3.49 -25.67 -15.32
CA LEU A 31 4.51 -24.64 -15.53
C LEU A 31 3.95 -23.39 -16.23
N LEU A 32 3.11 -23.57 -17.23
CA LEU A 32 2.47 -22.49 -17.97
C LEU A 32 1.50 -21.71 -17.07
N VAL A 33 0.67 -22.40 -16.30
CA VAL A 33 -0.23 -21.78 -15.32
C VAL A 33 0.56 -21.01 -14.26
N THR A 34 1.64 -21.61 -13.74
CA THR A 34 2.50 -20.93 -12.74
C THR A 34 3.18 -19.71 -13.35
N HIS A 35 3.63 -19.80 -14.59
CA HIS A 35 4.25 -18.67 -15.30
C HIS A 35 3.24 -17.55 -15.58
N LEU A 36 2.04 -17.90 -16.08
CA LEU A 36 0.97 -16.92 -16.30
C LEU A 36 0.48 -16.30 -14.99
N TRP A 37 0.40 -17.09 -13.92
CA TRP A 37 0.05 -16.59 -12.59
C TRP A 37 1.09 -15.59 -12.06
N ARG A 38 2.38 -15.90 -12.21
CA ARG A 38 3.46 -14.96 -11.88
C ARG A 38 3.37 -13.69 -12.71
N LEU A 39 3.18 -13.81 -14.02
CA LEU A 39 3.05 -12.66 -14.92
C LEU A 39 1.82 -11.79 -14.54
N ALA A 40 0.68 -12.42 -14.27
CA ALA A 40 -0.53 -11.72 -13.79
C ALA A 40 -0.30 -11.03 -12.45
N ASN A 41 0.42 -11.68 -11.53
CA ASN A 41 0.72 -11.12 -10.21
C ASN A 41 1.76 -9.98 -10.27
N GLU A 42 2.74 -10.07 -11.20
CA GLU A 42 3.72 -9.00 -11.44
C GLU A 42 3.09 -7.75 -12.09
N HIS A 43 1.98 -7.93 -12.82
CA HIS A 43 1.20 -6.85 -13.44
C HIS A 43 -0.08 -6.50 -12.65
N SER A 44 -0.31 -7.15 -11.51
CA SER A 44 -1.43 -6.82 -10.65
C SER A 44 -1.15 -5.50 -9.94
N LYS A 45 -2.07 -4.56 -10.05
CA LYS A 45 -2.05 -3.30 -9.30
C LYS A 45 -2.26 -3.52 -7.80
N LEU A 46 -2.79 -4.69 -7.42
CA LEU A 46 -3.14 -5.04 -6.05
C LEU A 46 -2.29 -6.21 -5.54
N GLY A 47 -2.02 -6.24 -4.24
CA GLY A 47 -1.26 -7.31 -3.60
C GLY A 47 0.21 -7.33 -4.01
N SER A 48 0.83 -6.18 -4.27
CA SER A 48 2.23 -6.07 -4.70
C SER A 48 3.19 -6.54 -3.61
N SER A 49 3.80 -7.71 -3.79
CA SER A 49 4.82 -8.23 -2.87
C SER A 49 6.04 -7.31 -2.77
N LYS A 50 6.43 -6.65 -3.86
CA LYS A 50 7.54 -5.67 -3.85
C LYS A 50 7.26 -4.50 -2.92
N LEU A 51 6.00 -4.07 -2.84
CA LEU A 51 5.59 -2.98 -1.96
C LEU A 51 5.50 -3.47 -0.51
N SER A 52 4.96 -4.67 -0.27
CA SER A 52 4.98 -5.31 1.06
C SER A 52 6.40 -5.48 1.59
N ASP A 53 7.35 -5.94 0.76
CA ASP A 53 8.76 -6.06 1.13
C ASP A 53 9.38 -4.70 1.46
N ALA A 54 9.00 -3.65 0.72
CA ALA A 54 9.48 -2.28 0.97
C ALA A 54 8.95 -1.72 2.30
N ILE A 55 7.70 -1.99 2.63
CA ILE A 55 7.08 -1.62 3.91
C ILE A 55 7.77 -2.37 5.04
N ALA A 56 7.96 -3.68 4.91
CA ALA A 56 8.65 -4.51 5.91
C ALA A 56 10.10 -4.08 6.14
N ALA A 57 10.78 -3.56 5.12
CA ALA A 57 12.13 -3.02 5.23
C ALA A 57 12.19 -1.62 5.86
N ALA A 58 11.09 -0.86 5.80
CA ALA A 58 10.97 0.50 6.33
C ALA A 58 10.44 0.49 7.77
N THR A 59 11.05 -0.34 8.64
CA THR A 59 10.69 -0.40 10.06
C THR A 59 11.09 0.87 10.79
N VAL A 60 10.16 1.38 11.62
CA VAL A 60 10.46 2.49 12.53
C VAL A 60 11.42 2.02 13.62
N SER A 61 12.52 2.71 13.80
CA SER A 61 13.45 2.36 14.87
C SER A 61 12.93 2.83 16.23
N PRO A 62 13.12 2.06 17.30
CA PRO A 62 12.78 2.52 18.66
C PRO A 62 13.46 3.84 19.04
N ASP A 63 14.67 4.07 18.54
CA ASP A 63 15.41 5.31 18.78
C ASP A 63 14.74 6.52 18.09
N ALA A 64 14.18 6.35 16.88
CA ALA A 64 13.45 7.42 16.20
C ALA A 64 12.18 7.81 16.98
N ILE A 65 11.46 6.82 17.50
CA ILE A 65 10.29 7.04 18.35
C ILE A 65 10.69 7.79 19.62
N ALA A 66 11.75 7.32 20.31
CA ALA A 66 12.23 7.94 21.54
C ALA A 66 12.68 9.39 21.32
N GLN A 67 13.40 9.69 20.23
CA GLN A 67 13.85 11.04 19.89
C GLN A 67 12.66 11.99 19.64
N VAL A 68 11.65 11.54 18.90
CA VAL A 68 10.45 12.36 18.64
C VAL A 68 9.68 12.59 19.94
N ALA A 69 9.53 11.55 20.76
CA ALA A 69 8.84 11.64 22.05
C ALA A 69 9.54 12.60 23.02
N GLU A 70 10.89 12.49 23.16
CA GLU A 70 11.69 13.35 24.02
C GLU A 70 11.67 14.80 23.55
N ALA A 71 11.86 15.04 22.25
CA ALA A 71 11.88 16.39 21.68
C ALA A 71 10.55 17.14 21.86
N ALA A 72 9.43 16.43 21.85
CA ALA A 72 8.10 17.01 21.97
C ALA A 72 7.51 16.96 23.40
N GLY A 73 8.13 16.23 24.31
CA GLY A 73 7.60 16.03 25.66
C GLY A 73 6.33 15.16 25.69
N VAL A 74 6.19 14.25 24.72
CA VAL A 74 5.06 13.32 24.57
C VAL A 74 5.52 11.89 24.87
N THR A 75 4.58 10.98 25.03
CA THR A 75 4.87 9.56 25.31
C THR A 75 4.20 8.66 24.27
N PRO A 76 4.84 7.55 23.85
CA PRO A 76 4.18 6.56 23.03
C PRO A 76 2.92 6.01 23.73
N THR A 77 1.80 5.91 23.01
CA THR A 77 0.54 5.40 23.56
C THR A 77 0.60 3.93 23.92
N GLY A 78 1.42 3.16 23.21
CA GLY A 78 1.45 1.70 23.30
C GLY A 78 0.29 1.02 22.56
N ASP A 79 -0.61 1.77 21.95
CA ASP A 79 -1.72 1.26 21.15
C ASP A 79 -1.24 0.74 19.82
N THR A 80 -1.95 -0.24 19.28
CA THR A 80 -1.69 -0.77 17.94
C THR A 80 -2.46 0.07 16.92
N VAL A 81 -1.77 1.03 16.32
CA VAL A 81 -2.33 1.88 15.28
C VAL A 81 -1.90 1.34 13.91
N GLU A 82 -2.87 1.01 13.07
CA GLU A 82 -2.64 0.65 11.68
C GLU A 82 -2.65 1.91 10.82
N VAL A 83 -1.52 2.18 10.15
CA VAL A 83 -1.36 3.38 9.31
C VAL A 83 -1.31 3.01 7.84
N VAL A 84 -2.29 3.48 7.08
CA VAL A 84 -2.36 3.31 5.62
C VAL A 84 -1.93 4.61 4.95
N ALA A 85 -0.86 4.56 4.17
CA ALA A 85 -0.39 5.71 3.39
C ALA A 85 -1.04 5.72 2.00
N PHE A 86 -1.86 6.73 1.74
CA PHE A 86 -2.43 7.01 0.43
C PHE A 86 -1.55 8.01 -0.30
N LEU A 87 -0.82 7.53 -1.31
CA LEU A 87 0.01 8.31 -2.21
C LEU A 87 -0.83 8.70 -3.43
N VAL A 88 -1.15 9.97 -3.55
CA VAL A 88 -1.97 10.47 -4.65
C VAL A 88 -1.06 10.99 -5.74
N THR A 89 -1.25 10.50 -6.97
CA THR A 89 -0.49 10.89 -8.16
C THR A 89 -1.36 11.64 -9.15
N ALA A 90 -0.73 12.42 -10.01
CA ALA A 90 -1.45 13.06 -11.11
C ALA A 90 -2.12 12.00 -12.00
N ASP A 91 -3.28 12.34 -12.57
CA ASP A 91 -4.06 11.42 -13.40
C ASP A 91 -3.34 11.04 -14.72
N ASP A 92 -2.49 11.92 -15.22
CA ASP A 92 -1.74 11.77 -16.48
C ASP A 92 -0.28 11.36 -16.24
N ASP A 93 0.23 11.41 -15.02
CA ASP A 93 1.61 11.05 -14.67
C ASP A 93 1.71 10.37 -13.29
N GLU A 94 1.73 9.04 -13.29
CA GLU A 94 1.87 8.22 -12.07
C GLU A 94 3.20 8.46 -11.31
N LYS A 95 4.16 9.19 -11.87
CA LYS A 95 5.43 9.52 -11.23
C LYS A 95 5.40 10.86 -10.49
N THR A 96 4.40 11.67 -10.73
CA THR A 96 4.22 12.95 -10.06
C THR A 96 3.29 12.78 -8.87
N LEU A 97 3.86 12.86 -7.66
CA LEU A 97 3.09 12.86 -6.41
C LEU A 97 2.42 14.22 -6.24
N THR A 98 1.12 14.23 -6.05
CA THR A 98 0.30 15.44 -5.83
C THR A 98 -0.31 15.50 -4.44
N GLY A 99 -0.31 14.38 -3.69
CA GLY A 99 -0.79 14.34 -2.31
C GLY A 99 -0.28 13.14 -1.53
N LEU A 100 -0.22 13.29 -0.23
CA LEU A 100 0.03 12.22 0.73
C LEU A 100 -0.96 12.34 1.88
N ASN A 101 -1.75 11.30 2.08
CA ASN A 101 -2.68 11.22 3.20
C ASN A 101 -2.43 9.93 3.99
N LEU A 102 -2.44 10.03 5.30
CA LEU A 102 -2.29 8.90 6.21
C LEU A 102 -3.62 8.64 6.89
N ALA A 103 -4.19 7.46 6.68
CA ALA A 103 -5.32 7.00 7.47
C ALA A 103 -4.78 6.14 8.61
N ALA A 104 -4.94 6.61 9.83
CA ALA A 104 -4.56 5.92 11.05
C ALA A 104 -5.82 5.32 11.67
N ILE A 105 -5.82 4.02 11.91
CA ILE A 105 -6.93 3.27 12.50
C ILE A 105 -6.45 2.64 13.80
N ASP A 106 -7.03 3.06 14.90
CA ASP A 106 -6.78 2.51 16.23
C ASP A 106 -7.97 1.62 16.63
N ASP A 107 -7.77 0.32 16.49
CA ASP A 107 -8.78 -0.68 16.83
C ASP A 107 -8.99 -0.80 18.36
N THR A 108 -8.03 -0.35 19.17
CA THR A 108 -8.14 -0.36 20.64
C THR A 108 -9.09 0.71 21.15
N GLN A 109 -9.02 1.89 20.55
CA GLN A 109 -9.85 3.03 20.91
C GLN A 109 -11.06 3.23 20.00
N GLU A 110 -11.24 2.39 18.99
CA GLU A 110 -12.27 2.51 17.94
C GLU A 110 -12.27 3.89 17.28
N LYS A 111 -11.08 4.45 17.05
CA LYS A 111 -10.87 5.75 16.47
C LYS A 111 -10.12 5.65 15.14
N ALA A 112 -10.38 6.60 14.28
CA ALA A 112 -9.57 6.78 13.10
C ALA A 112 -9.34 8.27 12.82
N ALA A 113 -8.18 8.56 12.23
CA ALA A 113 -7.78 9.89 11.80
C ALA A 113 -7.34 9.86 10.34
N LEU A 114 -7.64 10.91 9.61
CA LEU A 114 -7.12 11.14 8.26
C LEU A 114 -6.23 12.39 8.30
N VAL A 115 -4.95 12.19 8.01
CA VAL A 115 -3.92 13.21 8.16
C VAL A 115 -3.30 13.52 6.82
N SER A 116 -3.34 14.77 6.39
CA SER A 116 -2.68 15.22 5.16
C SER A 116 -1.28 15.73 5.46
N VAL A 117 -0.29 15.19 4.74
CA VAL A 117 1.12 15.54 4.89
C VAL A 117 1.58 16.35 3.67
N PRO A 118 2.15 17.55 3.85
CA PRO A 118 2.66 18.35 2.74
C PRO A 118 3.78 17.65 1.97
N ILE A 119 3.61 17.46 0.67
CA ILE A 119 4.53 16.69 -0.18
C ILE A 119 5.81 17.44 -0.54
N ASP A 120 5.81 18.74 -0.47
CA ASP A 120 6.97 19.62 -0.65
C ASP A 120 7.87 19.71 0.58
N ALA A 121 7.38 19.22 1.72
CA ALA A 121 8.13 19.17 2.96
C ALA A 121 9.01 17.90 3.06
N ARG A 122 10.03 17.99 3.94
CA ARG A 122 10.86 16.86 4.37
C ARG A 122 10.28 16.25 5.65
N VAL A 123 10.50 14.95 5.84
CA VAL A 123 10.08 14.23 7.06
C VAL A 123 11.28 13.60 7.74
N GLY A 124 11.37 13.69 9.05
CA GLY A 124 12.48 13.14 9.83
C GLY A 124 13.83 13.76 9.45
N THR A 125 14.81 12.93 9.18
CA THR A 125 16.17 13.33 8.81
C THR A 125 16.41 13.40 7.29
N ALA A 126 15.35 13.40 6.50
CA ALA A 126 15.46 13.38 5.04
C ALA A 126 16.08 14.67 4.47
N THR A 127 16.83 14.54 3.38
CA THR A 127 17.48 15.64 2.67
C THR A 127 16.68 16.15 1.47
N ALA A 128 15.60 15.46 1.09
CA ALA A 128 14.73 15.80 -0.03
C ALA A 128 13.27 15.81 0.39
N SER A 129 12.42 16.54 -0.33
CA SER A 129 10.97 16.55 -0.11
C SER A 129 10.34 15.20 -0.48
N LEU A 130 9.16 14.91 0.06
CA LEU A 130 8.39 13.70 -0.25
C LEU A 130 8.13 13.56 -1.76
N ALA A 131 7.79 14.66 -2.45
CA ALA A 131 7.59 14.67 -3.90
C ALA A 131 8.87 14.27 -4.65
N SER A 132 10.02 14.81 -4.27
CA SER A 132 11.32 14.48 -4.90
C SER A 132 11.72 13.03 -4.65
N VAL A 133 11.47 12.53 -3.43
CA VAL A 133 11.74 11.13 -3.06
C VAL A 133 10.82 10.19 -3.82
N TYR A 134 9.54 10.56 -4.00
CA TYR A 134 8.62 9.76 -4.79
C TYR A 134 9.05 9.70 -6.26
N ALA A 135 9.41 10.83 -6.87
CA ALA A 135 9.87 10.88 -8.26
C ALA A 135 11.10 10.00 -8.54
N SER A 136 11.99 9.85 -7.56
CA SER A 136 13.22 9.06 -7.70
C SER A 136 13.11 7.61 -7.21
N GLY A 137 12.33 7.36 -6.15
CA GLY A 137 12.26 6.07 -5.45
C GLY A 137 10.86 5.48 -5.34
N GLY A 138 9.84 6.16 -5.89
CA GLY A 138 8.45 5.74 -5.83
C GLY A 138 7.93 5.61 -4.39
N ALA A 139 6.92 4.78 -4.22
CA ALA A 139 6.30 4.52 -2.92
C ALA A 139 7.28 4.02 -1.86
N LYS A 140 8.27 3.19 -2.26
CA LYS A 140 9.32 2.70 -1.36
C LYS A 140 10.13 3.84 -0.73
N GLY A 141 10.49 4.84 -1.51
CA GLY A 141 11.25 6.00 -1.02
C GLY A 141 10.46 6.77 0.04
N VAL A 142 9.18 7.05 -0.25
CA VAL A 142 8.27 7.74 0.69
C VAL A 142 8.09 6.96 1.98
N THR A 143 7.84 5.64 1.89
CA THR A 143 7.68 4.78 3.06
C THR A 143 8.92 4.79 3.96
N SER A 144 10.12 4.71 3.36
CA SER A 144 11.38 4.80 4.12
C SER A 144 11.56 6.16 4.79
N GLN A 145 11.16 7.24 4.13
CA GLN A 145 11.22 8.59 4.69
C GLN A 145 10.22 8.78 5.85
N LEU A 146 9.00 8.27 5.72
CA LEU A 146 8.01 8.27 6.79
C LEU A 146 8.50 7.50 8.02
N ALA A 147 9.09 6.32 7.81
CA ALA A 147 9.68 5.53 8.90
C ALA A 147 10.82 6.27 9.63
N ALA A 148 11.67 7.01 8.89
CA ALA A 148 12.69 7.87 9.48
C ALA A 148 12.11 9.04 10.30
N GLY A 149 10.87 9.43 10.02
CA GLY A 149 10.08 10.41 10.81
C GLY A 149 9.23 9.78 11.92
N ALA A 150 9.51 8.53 12.31
CA ALA A 150 8.78 7.76 13.33
C ALA A 150 7.31 7.43 12.98
N VAL A 151 6.97 7.39 11.68
CA VAL A 151 5.62 7.00 11.22
C VAL A 151 5.62 5.52 10.84
N PRO A 152 4.89 4.66 11.58
CA PRO A 152 4.81 3.23 11.31
C PRO A 152 3.79 2.96 10.19
N VAL A 153 4.24 2.96 8.93
CA VAL A 153 3.37 2.64 7.79
C VAL A 153 3.12 1.14 7.74
N SER A 154 1.85 0.74 7.84
CA SER A 154 1.41 -0.67 7.75
C SER A 154 1.09 -1.06 6.31
N HIS A 155 0.46 -0.16 5.56
CA HIS A 155 0.03 -0.38 4.18
C HIS A 155 0.22 0.87 3.32
N VAL A 156 0.36 0.65 2.01
CA VAL A 156 0.51 1.72 1.02
C VAL A 156 -0.43 1.51 -0.15
N VAL A 157 -1.18 2.55 -0.48
CA VAL A 157 -2.05 2.61 -1.65
C VAL A 157 -1.63 3.79 -2.50
N VAL A 158 -1.19 3.53 -3.71
CA VAL A 158 -0.93 4.57 -4.73
C VAL A 158 -2.16 4.68 -5.60
N MET A 159 -2.71 5.87 -5.74
CA MET A 159 -3.91 6.12 -6.54
C MET A 159 -3.83 7.46 -7.25
N THR A 160 -4.63 7.60 -8.30
CA THR A 160 -4.74 8.84 -9.05
C THR A 160 -5.55 9.90 -8.28
N GLU A 161 -5.44 11.18 -8.65
CA GLU A 161 -6.27 12.25 -8.06
C GLU A 161 -7.75 11.99 -8.20
N SER A 162 -8.18 11.56 -9.39
CA SER A 162 -9.58 11.20 -9.63
C SER A 162 -10.02 9.99 -8.80
N GLY A 163 -9.12 9.00 -8.60
CA GLY A 163 -9.34 7.85 -7.73
C GLY A 163 -9.49 8.26 -6.26
N TRP A 164 -8.62 9.15 -5.77
CA TRP A 164 -8.72 9.70 -4.42
C TRP A 164 -10.01 10.49 -4.20
N GLY A 165 -10.38 11.36 -5.15
CA GLY A 165 -11.65 12.09 -5.09
C GLY A 165 -12.86 11.16 -5.00
N ALA A 166 -12.89 10.12 -5.83
CA ALA A 166 -13.96 9.11 -5.81
C ALA A 166 -13.98 8.31 -4.49
N PHE A 167 -12.81 8.00 -3.92
CA PHE A 167 -12.70 7.34 -2.62
C PHE A 167 -13.29 8.21 -1.50
N MET A 168 -12.92 9.49 -1.45
CA MET A 168 -13.41 10.43 -0.43
C MET A 168 -14.92 10.64 -0.54
N GLU A 169 -15.47 10.78 -1.74
CA GLU A 169 -16.92 10.88 -1.98
C GLU A 169 -17.67 9.63 -1.47
N ALA A 170 -17.12 8.44 -1.78
CA ALA A 170 -17.71 7.18 -1.34
C ALA A 170 -17.60 6.99 0.18
N ALA A 171 -16.48 7.41 0.81
CA ALA A 171 -16.27 7.34 2.24
C ALA A 171 -17.26 8.24 3.00
N GLN A 172 -17.51 9.48 2.53
CA GLN A 172 -18.54 10.37 3.09
C GLN A 172 -19.94 9.76 3.05
N SER A 173 -20.22 8.98 2.00
CA SER A 173 -21.51 8.31 1.82
C SER A 173 -21.62 7.00 2.63
N GLY A 174 -20.59 6.61 3.34
CA GLY A 174 -20.51 5.48 4.27
C GLY A 174 -20.17 4.13 3.63
N ALA A 175 -19.99 3.12 4.45
CA ALA A 175 -19.49 1.80 4.07
C ALA A 175 -20.28 1.11 2.93
N SER A 176 -21.60 1.32 2.86
CA SER A 176 -22.42 0.79 1.78
C SER A 176 -22.14 1.44 0.42
N ALA A 177 -21.76 2.72 0.41
CA ALA A 177 -21.37 3.42 -0.81
C ALA A 177 -20.00 2.96 -1.29
N LEU A 178 -19.02 2.75 -0.38
CA LEU A 178 -17.72 2.16 -0.68
C LEU A 178 -17.88 0.81 -1.39
N LYS A 179 -18.74 -0.08 -0.87
CA LYS A 179 -19.01 -1.37 -1.51
C LYS A 179 -19.61 -1.24 -2.90
N ARG A 180 -20.58 -0.34 -3.10
CA ARG A 180 -21.22 -0.13 -4.42
C ARG A 180 -20.26 0.47 -5.44
N SER A 181 -19.32 1.29 -4.99
CA SER A 181 -18.33 1.97 -5.83
C SER A 181 -17.04 1.17 -6.01
N ALA A 182 -16.93 -0.03 -5.43
CA ALA A 182 -15.67 -0.78 -5.34
C ALA A 182 -14.95 -0.92 -6.69
N THR A 183 -15.66 -1.29 -7.77
CA THR A 183 -15.05 -1.42 -9.11
C THR A 183 -14.43 -0.09 -9.57
N ARG A 184 -15.16 1.02 -9.45
CA ARG A 184 -14.66 2.35 -9.85
C ARG A 184 -13.48 2.81 -8.99
N LEU A 185 -13.48 2.45 -7.70
CA LEU A 185 -12.38 2.76 -6.79
C LEU A 185 -11.12 1.98 -7.15
N LEU A 186 -11.27 0.70 -7.51
CA LEU A 186 -10.16 -0.14 -7.96
C LEU A 186 -9.53 0.35 -9.28
N ASP A 187 -10.33 0.95 -10.17
CA ASP A 187 -9.82 1.54 -11.43
C ASP A 187 -8.87 2.73 -11.16
N GLY A 188 -9.14 3.50 -10.09
CA GLY A 188 -8.30 4.62 -9.65
C GLY A 188 -7.01 4.21 -8.92
N ILE A 189 -6.82 2.93 -8.60
CA ILE A 189 -5.61 2.45 -7.93
C ILE A 189 -4.52 2.16 -8.97
N VAL A 190 -3.34 2.73 -8.73
CA VAL A 190 -2.13 2.51 -9.52
C VAL A 190 -1.37 1.31 -8.99
N LEU A 191 -1.19 1.23 -7.66
CA LEU A 191 -0.44 0.17 -6.98
C LEU A 191 -0.87 0.08 -5.52
N SER A 192 -0.99 -1.15 -4.98
CA SER A 192 -1.23 -1.38 -3.55
C SER A 192 -0.55 -2.67 -3.10
N ASP A 193 -0.08 -2.72 -1.85
CA ASP A 193 0.32 -3.97 -1.18
C ASP A 193 -0.89 -4.80 -0.73
N LEU A 194 -2.05 -4.15 -0.55
CA LEU A 194 -3.31 -4.81 -0.23
C LEU A 194 -3.99 -5.39 -1.47
N ASP A 195 -4.64 -6.51 -1.29
CA ASP A 195 -5.59 -7.04 -2.26
C ASP A 195 -6.96 -6.32 -2.16
N ALA A 196 -7.88 -6.66 -3.04
CA ALA A 196 -9.20 -6.03 -3.08
C ALA A 196 -10.00 -6.24 -1.77
N GLN A 197 -9.81 -7.38 -1.10
CA GLN A 197 -10.49 -7.66 0.16
C GLN A 197 -9.90 -6.83 1.31
N GLY A 198 -8.59 -6.73 1.40
CA GLY A 198 -7.89 -5.89 2.38
C GLY A 198 -8.25 -4.42 2.26
N LEU A 199 -8.33 -3.89 1.02
CA LEU A 199 -8.78 -2.52 0.77
C LEU A 199 -10.23 -2.27 1.23
N LEU A 200 -11.13 -3.23 0.99
CA LEU A 200 -12.51 -3.13 1.45
C LEU A 200 -12.61 -3.19 2.97
N ASP A 201 -11.82 -4.03 3.64
CA ASP A 201 -11.78 -4.17 5.08
C ASP A 201 -11.31 -2.86 5.75
N ILE A 202 -10.17 -2.32 5.29
CA ILE A 202 -9.66 -1.03 5.77
C ILE A 202 -10.68 0.09 5.54
N GLY A 203 -11.27 0.15 4.33
CA GLY A 203 -12.29 1.15 4.04
C GLY A 203 -13.52 1.05 4.95
N GLN A 204 -13.96 -0.15 5.30
CA GLN A 204 -15.08 -0.35 6.23
C GLN A 204 -14.72 0.06 7.66
N ARG A 205 -13.53 -0.33 8.16
CA ARG A 205 -13.06 0.05 9.50
C ARG A 205 -12.89 1.56 9.59
N ALA A 206 -12.27 2.19 8.61
CA ALA A 206 -12.11 3.65 8.54
C ALA A 206 -13.46 4.38 8.54
N ALA A 207 -14.42 3.92 7.73
CA ALA A 207 -15.76 4.50 7.69
C ALA A 207 -16.53 4.28 9.02
N SER A 208 -16.38 3.12 9.66
CA SER A 208 -16.99 2.83 10.96
C SER A 208 -16.43 3.68 12.09
N ALA A 209 -15.13 4.00 12.03
CA ALA A 209 -14.44 4.86 12.97
C ALA A 209 -14.61 6.38 12.67
N GLY A 210 -15.42 6.74 11.67
CA GLY A 210 -15.86 8.11 11.40
C GLY A 210 -14.92 8.94 10.54
N ILE A 211 -14.01 8.32 9.77
CA ILE A 211 -13.22 9.07 8.77
C ILE A 211 -14.15 9.70 7.73
N SER A 212 -14.02 11.01 7.56
CA SER A 212 -14.71 11.79 6.53
C SER A 212 -13.76 12.82 5.92
N ALA A 213 -14.13 13.37 4.76
CA ALA A 213 -13.32 14.42 4.14
C ALA A 213 -13.22 15.68 5.00
N ASP A 214 -14.24 15.94 5.81
CA ASP A 214 -14.26 17.10 6.72
C ASP A 214 -13.37 16.89 7.95
N SER A 215 -12.91 15.66 8.22
CA SER A 215 -12.04 15.31 9.35
C SER A 215 -10.56 15.27 9.01
N VAL A 216 -10.16 15.73 7.81
CA VAL A 216 -8.74 15.74 7.39
C VAL A 216 -7.98 16.78 8.22
N VAL A 217 -6.97 16.31 8.93
CA VAL A 217 -6.06 17.15 9.71
C VAL A 217 -4.78 17.41 8.93
N GLY A 218 -4.46 18.67 8.67
CA GLY A 218 -3.18 19.04 8.06
C GLY A 218 -2.07 19.02 9.10
N VAL A 219 -0.93 18.43 8.78
CA VAL A 219 0.24 18.47 9.66
C VAL A 219 0.97 19.79 9.51
N PRO A 220 1.30 20.48 10.61
CA PRO A 220 2.07 21.70 10.55
C PRO A 220 3.51 21.44 10.06
N THR A 221 4.06 22.42 9.38
CA THR A 221 5.47 22.44 8.96
C THR A 221 6.16 23.63 9.61
N ALA A 222 7.46 23.51 9.80
CA ALA A 222 8.34 24.60 10.22
C ALA A 222 9.38 24.85 9.13
N GLU A 223 9.76 26.11 8.97
CA GLU A 223 10.87 26.48 8.12
C GLU A 223 12.20 26.05 8.77
N ALA A 224 13.02 25.33 8.05
CA ALA A 224 14.34 24.89 8.45
C ALA A 224 15.34 25.21 7.34
N SER A 225 16.63 25.17 7.64
CA SER A 225 17.69 25.44 6.66
C SER A 225 18.87 24.49 6.85
N ASP A 226 19.50 24.16 5.74
CA ASP A 226 20.75 23.41 5.66
C ASP A 226 21.71 24.06 4.65
N ALA A 227 22.79 23.37 4.31
CA ALA A 227 23.77 23.84 3.34
C ALA A 227 23.21 24.02 1.93
N ALA A 228 22.07 23.39 1.60
CA ALA A 228 21.41 23.48 0.31
C ALA A 228 20.37 24.62 0.24
N GLY A 229 20.00 25.21 1.39
CA GLY A 229 19.04 26.30 1.47
C GLY A 229 17.93 26.08 2.48
N THR A 230 16.88 26.89 2.36
CA THR A 230 15.68 26.84 3.20
C THR A 230 14.68 25.80 2.66
N TYR A 231 14.04 25.06 3.56
CA TYR A 231 13.04 24.05 3.23
C TYR A 231 11.95 23.98 4.30
N GLN A 232 10.83 23.35 3.97
CA GLN A 232 9.78 23.03 4.95
C GLN A 232 10.06 21.67 5.58
N GLN A 233 9.96 21.59 6.90
CA GLN A 233 10.12 20.37 7.68
C GLN A 233 8.78 20.02 8.34
N VAL A 234 8.32 18.79 8.17
CA VAL A 234 7.16 18.29 8.89
C VAL A 234 7.48 18.15 10.37
N ASP A 235 6.59 18.64 11.21
CA ASP A 235 6.65 18.39 12.65
C ASP A 235 6.30 16.93 12.94
N SER A 236 7.32 16.10 13.14
CA SER A 236 7.16 14.66 13.39
C SER A 236 6.37 14.35 14.65
N ALA A 237 6.45 15.22 15.66
CA ALA A 237 5.68 15.03 16.90
C ALA A 237 4.19 15.31 16.68
N GLN A 238 3.86 16.41 16.02
CA GLN A 238 2.47 16.71 15.65
C GLN A 238 1.90 15.66 14.69
N LEU A 239 2.73 15.13 13.78
CA LEU A 239 2.33 14.02 12.93
C LEU A 239 2.03 12.75 13.75
N ALA A 240 2.91 12.39 14.69
CA ALA A 240 2.73 11.22 15.56
C ALA A 240 1.49 11.36 16.49
N LEU A 241 1.25 12.57 17.02
CA LEU A 241 0.03 12.88 17.78
C LEU A 241 -1.23 12.76 16.89
N ALA A 242 -1.18 13.30 15.66
CA ALA A 242 -2.31 13.28 14.74
C ALA A 242 -2.70 11.87 14.29
N ILE A 243 -1.73 10.96 14.14
CA ILE A 243 -1.96 9.54 13.83
C ILE A 243 -2.20 8.67 15.08
N GLY A 244 -2.16 9.23 16.29
CA GLY A 244 -2.48 8.52 17.54
C GLY A 244 -1.40 7.56 18.04
N THR A 245 -0.17 7.64 17.54
CA THR A 245 0.95 6.81 18.05
C THR A 245 1.60 7.40 19.29
N MET A 246 1.31 8.65 19.60
CA MET A 246 1.79 9.38 20.79
C MET A 246 0.65 10.15 21.46
N ALA A 247 0.82 10.43 22.77
CA ALA A 247 -0.11 11.18 23.62
C ALA A 247 0.64 12.13 24.59
#